data_e76b470b2486ceedcbcb66e5f299bebd
#
_entry.id   e76b470b2486ceedcbcb66e5f299bebd
#
_cell.length_a   1.000
_cell.length_b   1.000
_cell.length_c   1.000
_cell.angle_alpha   90.00
_cell.angle_beta   90.00
_cell.angle_gamma   90.00
#
_symmetry.space_group_name_H-M   'P 1'
#
loop_
_entity.id
_entity.type
_entity.pdbx_description
1 polymer ?
#
loop_
_entity_poly.entity_id
_entity_poly.type
_entity_poly.pdbx_seq_one_letter_code
_entity_poly.pdbx_strand_id
1 'polypeptide(L)'
;MADLDTIFELLDVQLNAFAVCEIGNGCALKVDPIDKIIVHYVLQGEGSIEWEHGILQIRAGMMVVIPKGLQKRINGVGPVAHVRDASGSCPLTSAIVRFRACQDSVDLVLGCASVTANVGGTAVFDHLQKPLGVSATDEALPLLFKAVLAELARPAIGTKAIIEALMKQIVVFLLRSHFQREGPHAALYLRLTTPELGRALVAMTATPQNPHSLDSLAALAGMSRSRFAYHFAKAYGRSPMDYLQSVRLKAAARLLRSSDMLVKSIAAAVGFASRSHFSRAFRAEFGIDPTAFREREACPEKSDQAEVADPIPHPAPVVLAPREGGTRSRRRSTVEELNSGGTPHLNERFGSTVLKKSAAL
;
A
#
# COMPACT_ATOMS: atom_id res chain seq x y z
N MET A 1 24.70 4.76 -10.14
CA MET A 1 23.30 4.88 -9.73
C MET A 1 23.10 3.97 -8.55
N ALA A 2 22.59 4.45 -7.39
CA ALA A 2 22.06 3.50 -6.42
C ALA A 2 20.98 2.75 -7.16
N ASP A 3 21.11 1.44 -7.16
CA ASP A 3 20.19 0.58 -7.86
C ASP A 3 18.82 0.74 -7.21
N LEU A 4 17.82 1.16 -7.96
CA LEU A 4 16.44 1.23 -7.46
C LEU A 4 16.01 -0.10 -6.88
N ASP A 5 16.56 -1.20 -7.39
CA ASP A 5 16.29 -2.53 -6.87
C ASP A 5 16.75 -2.67 -5.42
N THR A 6 17.95 -2.20 -5.08
CA THR A 6 18.43 -2.14 -3.68
C THR A 6 17.52 -1.29 -2.79
N ILE A 7 17.00 -0.18 -3.31
CA ILE A 7 16.05 0.67 -2.56
C ILE A 7 14.71 -0.05 -2.36
N PHE A 8 14.22 -0.76 -3.36
CA PHE A 8 12.99 -1.55 -3.25
C PHE A 8 13.14 -2.76 -2.33
N GLU A 9 14.33 -3.36 -2.24
CA GLU A 9 14.63 -4.39 -1.23
C GLU A 9 14.44 -3.86 0.20
N LEU A 10 14.91 -2.62 0.44
CA LEU A 10 14.78 -1.93 1.74
C LEU A 10 13.38 -1.37 2.01
N LEU A 11 12.47 -1.45 1.06
CA LEU A 11 11.10 -0.99 1.21
C LEU A 11 10.35 -1.89 2.20
N ASP A 12 9.94 -1.31 3.31
CA ASP A 12 9.07 -1.91 4.31
C ASP A 12 7.66 -1.33 4.15
N VAL A 13 6.68 -2.20 3.99
CA VAL A 13 5.27 -1.80 3.84
C VAL A 13 4.44 -2.54 4.86
N GLN A 14 3.74 -1.81 5.70
CA GLN A 14 2.83 -2.34 6.72
C GLN A 14 1.41 -1.91 6.41
N LEU A 15 0.48 -2.86 6.44
CA LEU A 15 -0.94 -2.57 6.37
C LEU A 15 -1.46 -2.22 7.76
N ASN A 16 -2.06 -1.04 7.90
CA ASN A 16 -2.68 -0.59 9.14
C ASN A 16 -4.19 -0.89 9.16
N ALA A 17 -4.87 -0.67 8.04
CA ALA A 17 -6.30 -0.93 7.88
C ALA A 17 -6.66 -1.17 6.42
N PHE A 18 -7.75 -1.89 6.18
CA PHE A 18 -8.30 -2.09 4.84
C PHE A 18 -9.82 -1.92 4.84
N ALA A 19 -10.33 -1.23 3.83
CA ALA A 19 -11.75 -1.02 3.65
C ALA A 19 -12.14 -1.16 2.17
N VAL A 20 -13.40 -1.47 1.92
CA VAL A 20 -14.03 -1.36 0.60
C VAL A 20 -15.06 -0.25 0.65
N CYS A 21 -14.90 0.74 -0.22
CA CYS A 21 -15.83 1.85 -0.36
C CYS A 21 -16.72 1.63 -1.60
N GLU A 22 -18.02 1.60 -1.39
CA GLU A 22 -19.06 1.41 -2.41
C GLU A 22 -19.88 2.70 -2.50
N ILE A 23 -19.85 3.35 -3.66
CA ILE A 23 -20.46 4.67 -3.84
C ILE A 23 -21.38 4.61 -5.07
N GLY A 24 -22.63 5.02 -4.89
CA GLY A 24 -23.61 5.11 -5.96
C GLY A 24 -23.61 6.45 -6.67
N ASN A 25 -24.37 6.54 -7.76
CA ASN A 25 -24.56 7.76 -8.50
C ASN A 25 -25.21 8.85 -7.61
N GLY A 26 -24.73 10.08 -7.72
CA GLY A 26 -25.21 11.20 -6.90
C GLY A 26 -24.84 11.13 -5.42
N CYS A 27 -23.97 10.20 -5.02
CA CYS A 27 -23.55 10.00 -3.65
C CYS A 27 -22.07 10.28 -3.44
N ALA A 28 -21.71 10.62 -2.21
CA ALA A 28 -20.35 10.87 -1.81
C ALA A 28 -20.04 10.28 -0.43
N LEU A 29 -18.78 9.95 -0.22
CA LEU A 29 -18.20 9.52 1.04
C LEU A 29 -17.25 10.60 1.54
N LYS A 30 -17.55 11.23 2.66
CA LYS A 30 -16.64 12.16 3.34
C LYS A 30 -15.71 11.38 4.26
N VAL A 31 -14.43 11.66 4.19
CA VAL A 31 -13.40 11.01 5.02
C VAL A 31 -12.55 12.08 5.66
N ASP A 32 -12.52 12.08 7.00
CA ASP A 32 -11.69 13.01 7.77
C ASP A 32 -10.19 12.76 7.56
N PRO A 33 -9.36 13.75 7.94
CA PRO A 33 -7.92 13.61 7.90
C PRO A 33 -7.45 12.40 8.73
N ILE A 34 -6.66 11.54 8.12
CA ILE A 34 -6.04 10.37 8.78
C ILE A 34 -4.53 10.59 8.78
N ASP A 35 -3.87 10.41 9.93
CA ASP A 35 -2.40 10.52 10.05
C ASP A 35 -1.68 9.27 9.49
N LYS A 36 -2.15 8.81 8.33
CA LYS A 36 -1.60 7.69 7.56
C LYS A 36 -1.76 7.97 6.07
N ILE A 37 -0.90 7.37 5.28
CA ILE A 37 -1.06 7.31 3.82
C ILE A 37 -2.17 6.32 3.49
N ILE A 38 -3.03 6.69 2.55
CA ILE A 38 -4.06 5.79 2.03
C ILE A 38 -3.77 5.51 0.57
N VAL A 39 -3.75 4.25 0.22
CA VAL A 39 -3.69 3.79 -1.18
C VAL A 39 -5.09 3.33 -1.57
N HIS A 40 -5.70 4.05 -2.50
CA HIS A 40 -6.93 3.62 -3.15
C HIS A 40 -6.61 2.88 -4.44
N TYR A 41 -7.35 1.82 -4.69
CA TYR A 41 -7.41 1.18 -6.01
C TYR A 41 -8.85 1.14 -6.48
N VAL A 42 -9.12 1.67 -7.66
CA VAL A 42 -10.46 1.67 -8.26
C VAL A 42 -10.72 0.32 -8.90
N LEU A 43 -11.53 -0.49 -8.22
CA LEU A 43 -11.90 -1.85 -8.65
C LEU A 43 -12.92 -1.82 -9.80
N GLN A 44 -13.88 -0.87 -9.74
CA GLN A 44 -14.97 -0.75 -10.69
C GLN A 44 -15.46 0.68 -10.76
N GLY A 45 -15.91 1.10 -11.95
CA GLY A 45 -16.59 2.36 -12.18
C GLY A 45 -15.67 3.56 -12.32
N GLU A 46 -16.26 4.73 -12.19
CA GLU A 46 -15.60 6.04 -12.27
C GLU A 46 -16.20 7.02 -11.26
N GLY A 47 -15.47 8.09 -10.97
CA GLY A 47 -15.86 9.12 -10.03
C GLY A 47 -14.75 10.13 -9.81
N SER A 48 -14.77 10.82 -8.67
CA SER A 48 -13.73 11.79 -8.34
C SER A 48 -13.34 11.75 -6.86
N ILE A 49 -12.10 12.16 -6.59
CA ILE A 49 -11.63 12.47 -5.25
C ILE A 49 -11.43 13.98 -5.19
N GLU A 50 -12.16 14.63 -4.31
CA GLU A 50 -12.15 16.07 -4.10
C GLU A 50 -11.52 16.41 -2.75
N TRP A 51 -10.66 17.42 -2.73
CA TRP A 51 -10.06 18.00 -1.52
C TRP A 51 -10.04 19.53 -1.66
N GLU A 52 -9.68 20.25 -0.59
CA GLU A 52 -9.73 21.71 -0.51
C GLU A 52 -9.17 22.45 -1.74
N HIS A 53 -8.11 21.92 -2.35
CA HIS A 53 -7.37 22.59 -3.43
C HIS A 53 -7.44 21.87 -4.77
N GLY A 54 -8.36 20.93 -4.97
CA GLY A 54 -8.47 20.27 -6.27
C GLY A 54 -9.41 19.06 -6.33
N ILE A 55 -9.52 18.55 -7.54
CA ILE A 55 -10.31 17.36 -7.89
C ILE A 55 -9.45 16.46 -8.76
N LEU A 56 -9.42 15.17 -8.45
CA LEU A 56 -8.82 14.13 -9.26
C LEU A 56 -9.92 13.20 -9.78
N GLN A 57 -10.05 13.11 -11.10
CA GLN A 57 -10.93 12.13 -11.73
C GLN A 57 -10.30 10.73 -11.58
N ILE A 58 -11.12 9.76 -11.19
CA ILE A 58 -10.72 8.39 -10.98
C ILE A 58 -11.59 7.44 -11.79
N ARG A 59 -10.99 6.33 -12.25
CA ARG A 59 -11.68 5.30 -13.04
C ARG A 59 -11.08 3.93 -12.72
N ALA A 60 -11.80 2.88 -13.07
CA ALA A 60 -11.35 1.50 -12.89
C ALA A 60 -9.90 1.30 -13.38
N GLY A 61 -9.10 0.60 -12.58
CA GLY A 61 -7.69 0.35 -12.83
C GLY A 61 -6.74 1.48 -12.38
N MET A 62 -7.24 2.60 -11.84
CA MET A 62 -6.37 3.63 -11.26
C MET A 62 -6.01 3.31 -9.81
N MET A 63 -4.75 3.61 -9.47
CA MET A 63 -4.30 3.75 -8.09
C MET A 63 -4.19 5.22 -7.71
N VAL A 64 -4.55 5.55 -6.48
CA VAL A 64 -4.40 6.90 -5.94
C VAL A 64 -3.78 6.82 -4.55
N VAL A 65 -2.66 7.51 -4.37
CA VAL A 65 -2.06 7.72 -3.05
C VAL A 65 -2.59 9.03 -2.47
N ILE A 66 -3.18 8.95 -1.31
CA ILE A 66 -3.65 10.12 -0.56
C ILE A 66 -2.63 10.45 0.53
N PRO A 67 -2.15 11.71 0.59
CA PRO A 67 -1.29 12.19 1.67
C PRO A 67 -1.95 12.05 3.04
N LYS A 68 -1.12 11.89 4.07
CA LYS A 68 -1.58 11.98 5.46
C LYS A 68 -2.15 13.38 5.76
N GLY A 69 -3.14 13.42 6.62
CA GLY A 69 -3.76 14.69 7.07
C GLY A 69 -4.67 15.35 6.03
N LEU A 70 -4.90 14.75 4.88
CA LEU A 70 -5.75 15.33 3.84
C LEU A 70 -7.22 14.97 4.06
N GLN A 71 -8.06 15.97 4.32
CA GLN A 71 -9.51 15.83 4.25
C GLN A 71 -9.94 15.67 2.80
N LYS A 72 -10.79 14.69 2.53
CA LYS A 72 -11.25 14.40 1.18
C LYS A 72 -12.70 13.93 1.14
N ARG A 73 -13.28 14.07 -0.04
CA ARG A 73 -14.57 13.51 -0.41
C ARG A 73 -14.41 12.65 -1.66
N ILE A 74 -14.95 11.45 -1.62
CA ILE A 74 -14.98 10.55 -2.76
C ILE A 74 -16.38 10.59 -3.33
N ASN A 75 -16.52 11.06 -4.56
CA ASN A 75 -17.79 11.25 -5.22
C ASN A 75 -18.00 10.16 -6.27
N GLY A 76 -19.22 9.63 -6.34
CA GLY A 76 -19.70 8.89 -7.51
C GLY A 76 -19.95 9.82 -8.70
N VAL A 77 -20.53 9.28 -9.76
CA VAL A 77 -20.89 10.05 -10.95
C VAL A 77 -22.10 10.95 -10.67
N GLY A 78 -22.16 12.11 -11.33
CA GLY A 78 -23.28 13.05 -11.24
C GLY A 78 -23.20 14.03 -10.08
N PRO A 79 -24.18 14.94 -9.98
CA PRO A 79 -24.25 15.92 -8.90
C PRO A 79 -24.52 15.24 -7.57
N VAL A 80 -23.72 15.60 -6.55
CA VAL A 80 -23.80 14.99 -5.22
C VAL A 80 -25.08 15.47 -4.50
N ALA A 81 -26.00 14.55 -4.28
CA ALA A 81 -27.24 14.75 -3.53
C ALA A 81 -27.13 14.24 -2.07
N HIS A 82 -26.36 13.19 -1.85
CA HIS A 82 -26.20 12.56 -0.54
C HIS A 82 -24.74 12.40 -0.16
N VAL A 83 -24.38 12.79 1.07
CA VAL A 83 -23.03 12.63 1.61
C VAL A 83 -23.13 11.77 2.87
N ARG A 84 -22.40 10.64 2.87
CA ARG A 84 -22.21 9.82 4.06
C ARG A 84 -20.87 10.16 4.70
N ASP A 85 -20.87 10.34 6.02
CA ASP A 85 -19.66 10.52 6.79
C ASP A 85 -19.08 9.15 7.18
N ALA A 86 -17.82 8.91 6.83
CA ALA A 86 -17.06 7.72 7.19
C ALA A 86 -15.97 8.04 8.22
N SER A 87 -16.01 9.22 8.81
CA SER A 87 -15.06 9.70 9.81
C SER A 87 -15.10 8.82 11.05
N GLY A 88 -13.93 8.49 11.59
CA GLY A 88 -13.82 7.68 12.80
C GLY A 88 -14.09 6.16 12.64
N SER A 89 -14.46 5.71 11.44
CA SER A 89 -14.97 4.35 11.22
C SER A 89 -13.99 3.40 10.52
N CYS A 90 -12.67 3.70 10.50
CA CYS A 90 -11.68 2.78 9.97
C CYS A 90 -10.89 2.11 11.13
N PRO A 91 -11.50 1.19 11.90
CA PRO A 91 -10.81 0.51 12.98
C PRO A 91 -9.76 -0.43 12.36
N LEU A 92 -8.62 -0.54 13.02
CA LEU A 92 -7.56 -1.52 12.75
C LEU A 92 -8.01 -2.95 13.16
N THR A 93 -9.20 -3.36 12.75
CA THR A 93 -9.72 -4.70 13.05
C THR A 93 -9.39 -5.64 11.90
N SER A 94 -9.24 -6.91 12.21
CA SER A 94 -8.98 -8.00 11.26
C SER A 94 -10.09 -8.25 10.23
N ALA A 95 -11.18 -7.47 10.27
CA ALA A 95 -12.31 -7.58 9.36
C ALA A 95 -12.26 -6.52 8.26
N ILE A 96 -12.70 -6.89 7.06
CA ILE A 96 -12.91 -5.92 5.96
C ILE A 96 -14.06 -5.01 6.35
N VAL A 97 -13.78 -3.72 6.49
CA VAL A 97 -14.81 -2.71 6.69
C VAL A 97 -15.38 -2.31 5.33
N ARG A 98 -16.71 -2.34 5.21
CA ARG A 98 -17.41 -1.86 4.00
C ARG A 98 -18.15 -0.57 4.31
N PHE A 99 -17.85 0.45 3.51
CA PHE A 99 -18.55 1.73 3.55
C PHE A 99 -19.41 1.85 2.29
N ARG A 100 -20.72 1.93 2.45
CA ARG A 100 -21.63 2.15 1.33
C ARG A 100 -22.28 3.52 1.46
N ALA A 101 -22.09 4.40 0.49
CA ALA A 101 -22.63 5.76 0.54
C ALA A 101 -24.12 5.84 0.13
N CYS A 102 -24.56 4.96 -0.77
CA CYS A 102 -25.98 4.81 -1.15
C CYS A 102 -26.43 3.35 -1.08
N GLN A 103 -27.73 3.13 -0.91
CA GLN A 103 -28.30 1.77 -0.86
C GLN A 103 -28.75 1.27 -2.24
N ASP A 104 -29.15 2.17 -3.16
CA ASP A 104 -29.90 1.82 -4.36
C ASP A 104 -29.01 1.46 -5.57
N SER A 105 -27.77 1.95 -5.63
CA SER A 105 -26.81 1.61 -6.67
C SER A 105 -25.39 1.57 -6.16
N VAL A 106 -24.53 0.82 -6.83
CA VAL A 106 -23.08 0.80 -6.58
C VAL A 106 -22.41 0.92 -7.94
N ASP A 107 -21.93 2.12 -8.25
CA ASP A 107 -21.33 2.46 -9.54
C ASP A 107 -19.81 2.58 -9.44
N LEU A 108 -19.31 2.99 -8.27
CA LEU A 108 -17.89 3.13 -7.98
C LEU A 108 -17.51 2.24 -6.79
N VAL A 109 -16.51 1.38 -6.97
CA VAL A 109 -15.97 0.51 -5.92
C VAL A 109 -14.48 0.72 -5.79
N LEU A 110 -14.03 1.04 -4.58
CA LEU A 110 -12.61 1.22 -4.26
C LEU A 110 -12.17 0.27 -3.15
N GLY A 111 -11.01 -0.35 -3.34
CA GLY A 111 -10.23 -0.91 -2.24
C GLY A 111 -9.38 0.20 -1.61
N CYS A 112 -9.46 0.37 -0.30
CA CYS A 112 -8.82 1.45 0.45
C CYS A 112 -7.89 0.84 1.50
N ALA A 113 -6.59 0.95 1.30
CA ALA A 113 -5.58 0.45 2.22
C ALA A 113 -4.89 1.61 2.95
N SER A 114 -4.97 1.64 4.27
CA SER A 114 -4.12 2.53 5.08
C SER A 114 -2.77 1.85 5.28
N VAL A 115 -1.70 2.48 4.80
CA VAL A 115 -0.37 1.88 4.77
C VAL A 115 0.69 2.77 5.40
N THR A 116 1.72 2.13 5.95
CA THR A 116 2.99 2.76 6.26
C THR A 116 4.01 2.19 5.31
N ALA A 117 4.63 3.03 4.47
CA ALA A 117 5.65 2.64 3.51
C ALA A 117 6.95 3.41 3.79
N ASN A 118 7.99 2.68 4.15
CA ASN A 118 9.29 3.24 4.53
C ASN A 118 10.42 2.62 3.72
N VAL A 119 11.40 3.43 3.37
CA VAL A 119 12.70 2.97 2.88
C VAL A 119 13.74 3.35 3.93
N GLY A 120 14.36 2.33 4.54
CA GLY A 120 15.35 2.56 5.59
C GLY A 120 14.83 3.37 6.78
N GLY A 121 13.53 3.23 7.11
CA GLY A 121 12.89 3.95 8.21
C GLY A 121 12.37 5.35 7.86
N THR A 122 12.59 5.84 6.63
CA THR A 122 12.00 7.11 6.15
C THR A 122 10.73 6.82 5.36
N ALA A 123 9.67 7.54 5.70
CA ALA A 123 8.41 7.42 4.99
C ALA A 123 8.54 7.90 3.54
N VAL A 124 8.14 7.05 2.61
CA VAL A 124 8.29 7.28 1.17
C VAL A 124 7.42 8.45 0.70
N PHE A 125 6.20 8.54 1.21
CA PHE A 125 5.18 9.46 0.73
C PHE A 125 4.94 10.70 1.61
N ASP A 126 5.73 10.91 2.67
CA ASP A 126 5.52 12.04 3.62
C ASP A 126 5.66 13.43 2.99
N HIS A 127 6.28 13.52 1.80
CA HIS A 127 6.43 14.77 1.07
C HIS A 127 5.24 15.09 0.14
N LEU A 128 4.32 14.16 -0.04
CA LEU A 128 3.14 14.41 -0.85
C LEU A 128 2.23 15.42 -0.17
N GLN A 129 1.85 16.47 -0.90
CA GLN A 129 0.90 17.49 -0.44
C GLN A 129 -0.44 17.40 -1.16
N LYS A 130 -0.51 16.63 -2.25
CA LYS A 130 -1.71 16.42 -3.04
C LYS A 130 -1.82 14.95 -3.43
N PRO A 131 -3.03 14.46 -3.74
CA PRO A 131 -3.22 13.10 -4.22
C PRO A 131 -2.38 12.81 -5.47
N LEU A 132 -1.75 11.64 -5.47
CA LEU A 132 -0.99 11.12 -6.60
C LEU A 132 -1.78 10.02 -7.29
N GLY A 133 -2.32 10.33 -8.47
CA GLY A 133 -3.04 9.36 -9.31
C GLY A 133 -2.09 8.68 -10.31
N VAL A 134 -2.15 7.36 -10.39
CA VAL A 134 -1.39 6.55 -11.33
C VAL A 134 -2.35 5.58 -12.02
N SER A 135 -2.41 5.62 -13.36
CA SER A 135 -3.14 4.62 -14.13
C SER A 135 -2.29 3.36 -14.15
N ALA A 136 -2.85 2.27 -13.67
CA ALA A 136 -2.20 0.97 -13.71
C ALA A 136 -2.34 0.40 -15.13
N THR A 137 -1.24 0.38 -15.86
CA THR A 137 -1.14 -0.32 -17.15
C THR A 137 -0.79 -1.80 -16.98
N ASP A 138 -0.47 -2.20 -15.75
CA ASP A 138 -0.01 -3.55 -15.42
C ASP A 138 -1.20 -4.44 -15.04
N GLU A 139 -1.38 -5.53 -15.76
CA GLU A 139 -2.44 -6.52 -15.53
C GLU A 139 -2.31 -7.25 -14.19
N ALA A 140 -1.14 -7.21 -13.56
CA ALA A 140 -0.90 -7.85 -12.26
C ALA A 140 -1.61 -7.13 -11.10
N LEU A 141 -1.80 -5.81 -11.17
CA LEU A 141 -2.37 -5.03 -10.06
C LEU A 141 -3.80 -5.45 -9.66
N PRO A 142 -4.74 -5.66 -10.59
CA PRO A 142 -6.07 -6.17 -10.25
C PRO A 142 -6.01 -7.52 -9.51
N LEU A 143 -5.06 -8.39 -9.90
CA LEU A 143 -4.88 -9.70 -9.28
C LEU A 143 -4.34 -9.58 -7.85
N LEU A 144 -3.39 -8.67 -7.62
CA LEU A 144 -2.84 -8.41 -6.29
C LEU A 144 -3.91 -7.88 -5.33
N PHE A 145 -4.75 -6.94 -5.77
CA PHE A 145 -5.85 -6.45 -4.94
C PHE A 145 -6.91 -7.51 -4.68
N LYS A 146 -7.23 -8.36 -5.66
CA LYS A 146 -8.11 -9.51 -5.45
C LYS A 146 -7.52 -10.50 -4.44
N ALA A 147 -6.20 -10.74 -4.48
CA ALA A 147 -5.52 -11.59 -3.52
C ALA A 147 -5.58 -11.01 -2.09
N VAL A 148 -5.37 -9.70 -1.93
CA VAL A 148 -5.55 -9.02 -0.62
C VAL A 148 -6.97 -9.19 -0.11
N LEU A 149 -7.99 -8.98 -0.96
CA LEU A 149 -9.39 -9.15 -0.57
C LEU A 149 -9.72 -10.60 -0.19
N ALA A 150 -9.19 -11.57 -0.92
CA ALA A 150 -9.40 -12.99 -0.66
C ALA A 150 -8.79 -13.41 0.69
N GLU A 151 -7.58 -12.94 0.98
CA GLU A 151 -6.87 -13.21 2.23
C GLU A 151 -7.58 -12.57 3.44
N LEU A 152 -8.05 -11.32 3.29
CA LEU A 152 -8.83 -10.63 4.32
C LEU A 152 -10.21 -11.28 4.55
N ALA A 153 -10.81 -11.88 3.51
CA ALA A 153 -12.11 -12.55 3.64
C ALA A 153 -12.02 -13.87 4.41
N ARG A 154 -10.86 -14.51 4.47
CA ARG A 154 -10.62 -15.79 5.14
C ARG A 154 -9.27 -15.76 5.87
N PRO A 155 -9.18 -14.99 6.97
CA PRO A 155 -7.92 -14.86 7.70
C PRO A 155 -7.47 -16.21 8.28
N ALA A 156 -6.18 -16.49 8.13
CA ALA A 156 -5.53 -17.70 8.63
C ALA A 156 -4.16 -17.36 9.25
N ILE A 157 -3.44 -18.36 9.72
CA ILE A 157 -2.07 -18.17 10.20
C ILE A 157 -1.22 -17.63 9.04
N GLY A 158 -0.55 -16.49 9.27
CA GLY A 158 0.29 -15.85 8.26
C GLY A 158 -0.41 -14.81 7.37
N THR A 159 -1.73 -14.60 7.49
CA THR A 159 -2.50 -13.58 6.74
C THR A 159 -1.82 -12.22 6.72
N LYS A 160 -1.36 -11.73 7.88
CA LYS A 160 -0.68 -10.43 7.96
C LYS A 160 0.56 -10.38 7.07
N ALA A 161 1.40 -11.42 7.12
CA ALA A 161 2.63 -11.48 6.33
C ALA A 161 2.33 -11.56 4.82
N ILE A 162 1.31 -12.32 4.42
CA ILE A 162 0.87 -12.39 3.01
C ILE A 162 0.39 -11.03 2.53
N ILE A 163 -0.46 -10.36 3.29
CA ILE A 163 -0.99 -9.04 2.91
C ILE A 163 0.12 -8.00 2.82
N GLU A 164 1.05 -7.95 3.77
CA GLU A 164 2.19 -7.03 3.74
C GLU A 164 3.07 -7.27 2.51
N ALA A 165 3.31 -8.52 2.12
CA ALA A 165 4.03 -8.86 0.91
C ALA A 165 3.30 -8.40 -0.36
N LEU A 166 1.98 -8.62 -0.45
CA LEU A 166 1.15 -8.15 -1.56
C LEU A 166 1.13 -6.62 -1.62
N MET A 167 0.99 -5.95 -0.50
CA MET A 167 1.02 -4.49 -0.43
C MET A 167 2.39 -3.91 -0.80
N LYS A 168 3.49 -4.58 -0.44
CA LYS A 168 4.83 -4.21 -0.91
C LYS A 168 4.91 -4.25 -2.42
N GLN A 169 4.42 -5.31 -3.07
CA GLN A 169 4.38 -5.39 -4.53
C GLN A 169 3.55 -4.25 -5.13
N ILE A 170 2.36 -3.98 -4.60
CA ILE A 170 1.48 -2.89 -5.06
C ILE A 170 2.20 -1.54 -4.98
N VAL A 171 2.90 -1.24 -3.88
CA VAL A 171 3.66 0.00 -3.71
C VAL A 171 4.83 0.08 -4.69
N VAL A 172 5.53 -1.03 -4.97
CA VAL A 172 6.60 -1.10 -5.98
C VAL A 172 6.05 -0.77 -7.37
N PHE A 173 4.92 -1.38 -7.78
CA PHE A 173 4.27 -1.08 -9.07
C PHE A 173 3.87 0.40 -9.17
N LEU A 174 3.32 0.96 -8.10
CA LEU A 174 2.96 2.37 -8.03
C LEU A 174 4.19 3.28 -8.24
N LEU A 175 5.28 3.00 -7.53
CA LEU A 175 6.52 3.77 -7.64
C LEU A 175 7.13 3.64 -9.04
N ARG A 176 7.19 2.44 -9.62
CA ARG A 176 7.64 2.21 -11.00
C ARG A 176 6.84 3.05 -11.99
N SER A 177 5.52 2.97 -11.94
CA SER A 177 4.64 3.71 -12.83
C SER A 177 4.79 5.22 -12.65
N HIS A 178 4.98 5.69 -11.40
CA HIS A 178 5.26 7.10 -11.14
C HIS A 178 6.59 7.54 -11.75
N PHE A 179 7.66 6.78 -11.57
CA PHE A 179 8.98 7.11 -12.11
C PHE A 179 9.03 7.05 -13.63
N GLN A 180 8.30 6.14 -14.26
CA GLN A 180 8.19 6.07 -15.71
C GLN A 180 7.52 7.31 -16.31
N ARG A 181 6.54 7.89 -15.62
CA ARG A 181 5.80 9.07 -16.09
C ARG A 181 6.52 10.38 -15.82
N GLU A 182 7.07 10.55 -14.63
CA GLU A 182 7.70 11.79 -14.18
C GLU A 182 9.19 11.84 -14.53
N GLY A 183 9.78 10.71 -14.91
CA GLY A 183 11.18 10.57 -15.25
C GLY A 183 12.13 10.68 -14.04
N PRO A 184 13.45 10.66 -14.30
CA PRO A 184 14.47 10.64 -13.24
C PRO A 184 14.62 11.97 -12.49
N HIS A 185 13.93 13.02 -12.91
CA HIS A 185 13.93 14.33 -12.23
C HIS A 185 12.80 14.49 -11.23
N ALA A 186 11.90 13.50 -11.10
CA ALA A 186 10.87 13.53 -10.07
C ALA A 186 11.48 13.70 -8.69
N ALA A 187 10.92 14.60 -7.87
CA ALA A 187 11.45 14.88 -6.54
C ALA A 187 11.54 13.60 -5.67
N LEU A 188 10.58 12.69 -5.83
CA LEU A 188 10.57 11.39 -5.17
C LEU A 188 11.72 10.50 -5.66
N TYR A 189 11.94 10.44 -6.99
CA TYR A 189 13.04 9.68 -7.59
C TYR A 189 14.40 10.17 -7.07
N LEU A 190 14.64 11.49 -7.12
CA LEU A 190 15.89 12.09 -6.64
C LEU A 190 16.12 11.83 -5.14
N ARG A 191 15.06 11.84 -4.33
CA ARG A 191 15.16 11.51 -2.90
C ARG A 191 15.56 10.06 -2.64
N LEU A 192 15.07 9.14 -3.46
CA LEU A 192 15.36 7.72 -3.32
C LEU A 192 16.67 7.30 -3.99
N THR A 193 17.13 8.01 -5.05
CA THR A 193 18.22 7.58 -5.94
C THR A 193 19.44 8.47 -5.95
N THR A 194 19.61 9.42 -5.02
CA THR A 194 20.91 10.11 -4.92
C THR A 194 21.97 9.08 -4.53
N PRO A 195 22.82 8.59 -5.48
CA PRO A 195 23.62 7.38 -5.25
C PRO A 195 24.58 7.53 -4.09
N GLU A 196 25.08 8.76 -3.91
CA GLU A 196 26.00 9.11 -2.85
C GLU A 196 25.33 8.99 -1.48
N LEU A 197 24.11 9.49 -1.34
CA LEU A 197 23.32 9.38 -0.10
C LEU A 197 22.80 7.96 0.11
N GLY A 198 22.49 7.24 -0.98
CA GLY A 198 22.04 5.85 -0.96
C GLY A 198 23.02 4.92 -0.25
N ARG A 199 24.33 5.05 -0.51
CA ARG A 199 25.36 4.24 0.18
C ARG A 199 25.35 4.44 1.70
N ALA A 200 25.24 5.69 2.15
CA ALA A 200 25.15 5.99 3.58
C ALA A 200 23.82 5.48 4.16
N LEU A 201 22.72 5.61 3.41
CA LEU A 201 21.40 5.11 3.82
C LEU A 201 21.42 3.60 4.02
N VAL A 202 21.97 2.85 3.05
CA VAL A 202 22.12 1.39 3.13
C VAL A 202 22.94 1.00 4.37
N ALA A 203 24.08 1.66 4.63
CA ALA A 203 24.89 1.39 5.80
C ALA A 203 24.13 1.62 7.11
N MET A 204 23.37 2.73 7.22
CA MET A 204 22.58 3.04 8.40
C MET A 204 21.42 2.06 8.63
N THR A 205 20.87 1.49 7.58
CA THR A 205 19.68 0.62 7.67
C THR A 205 20.03 -0.87 7.77
N ALA A 206 21.04 -1.33 7.04
CA ALA A 206 21.49 -2.72 7.08
C ALA A 206 22.23 -3.06 8.38
N THR A 207 23.02 -2.13 8.92
CA THR A 207 23.82 -2.34 10.12
C THR A 207 23.71 -1.16 11.09
N PRO A 208 22.49 -0.84 11.59
CA PRO A 208 22.28 0.32 12.44
C PRO A 208 23.05 0.26 13.77
N GLN A 209 23.38 -0.94 14.25
CA GLN A 209 24.14 -1.16 15.47
C GLN A 209 25.61 -0.75 15.36
N ASN A 210 26.15 -0.65 14.14
CA ASN A 210 27.54 -0.26 13.95
C ASN A 210 27.79 1.17 14.42
N PRO A 211 29.04 1.50 14.83
CA PRO A 211 29.40 2.85 15.33
C PRO A 211 29.54 3.86 14.17
N HIS A 212 28.43 4.08 13.45
CA HIS A 212 28.40 5.10 12.40
C HIS A 212 28.58 6.51 12.98
N SER A 213 29.47 7.28 12.39
CA SER A 213 29.67 8.71 12.64
C SER A 213 29.29 9.52 11.42
N LEU A 214 29.09 10.83 11.61
CA LEU A 214 28.83 11.71 10.47
C LEU A 214 29.97 11.67 9.44
N ASP A 215 31.24 11.52 9.93
CA ASP A 215 32.41 11.43 9.07
C ASP A 215 32.46 10.12 8.28
N SER A 216 32.17 8.97 8.94
CA SER A 216 32.14 7.68 8.27
C SER A 216 31.01 7.61 7.20
N LEU A 217 29.85 8.18 7.50
CA LEU A 217 28.74 8.22 6.57
C LEU A 217 28.99 9.17 5.39
N ALA A 218 29.63 10.32 5.65
CA ALA A 218 30.06 11.25 4.61
C ALA A 218 31.10 10.63 3.68
N ALA A 219 32.06 9.87 4.24
CA ALA A 219 33.05 9.12 3.45
C ALA A 219 32.37 8.06 2.54
N LEU A 220 31.39 7.30 3.06
CA LEU A 220 30.59 6.37 2.26
C LEU A 220 29.83 7.08 1.10
N ALA A 221 29.36 8.29 1.37
CA ALA A 221 28.72 9.13 0.37
C ALA A 221 29.71 9.78 -0.61
N GLY A 222 31.02 9.70 -0.39
CA GLY A 222 32.02 10.40 -1.22
C GLY A 222 31.90 11.93 -1.12
N MET A 223 31.46 12.43 0.03
CA MET A 223 31.19 13.85 0.27
C MET A 223 31.98 14.37 1.48
N SER A 224 32.23 15.70 1.52
CA SER A 224 32.65 16.32 2.76
C SER A 224 31.51 16.25 3.79
N ARG A 225 31.87 16.28 5.08
CA ARG A 225 30.93 16.24 6.21
C ARG A 225 29.78 17.26 6.08
N SER A 226 30.11 18.51 5.80
CA SER A 226 29.13 19.60 5.68
C SER A 226 28.21 19.39 4.45
N ARG A 227 28.79 18.99 3.31
CA ARG A 227 28.02 18.72 2.09
C ARG A 227 27.07 17.53 2.28
N PHE A 228 27.55 16.46 2.89
CA PHE A 228 26.73 15.30 3.21
C PHE A 228 25.57 15.65 4.14
N ALA A 229 25.85 16.33 5.26
CA ALA A 229 24.82 16.74 6.22
C ALA A 229 23.74 17.62 5.58
N TYR A 230 24.16 18.60 4.75
CA TYR A 230 23.23 19.47 4.03
C TYR A 230 22.34 18.70 3.04
N HIS A 231 22.95 17.92 2.16
CA HIS A 231 22.19 17.16 1.15
C HIS A 231 21.31 16.09 1.76
N PHE A 232 21.80 15.44 2.81
CA PHE A 232 21.02 14.44 3.53
C PHE A 232 19.80 15.07 4.22
N ALA A 233 19.97 16.16 4.95
CA ALA A 233 18.87 16.88 5.59
C ALA A 233 17.85 17.39 4.57
N LYS A 234 18.33 17.92 3.43
CA LYS A 234 17.47 18.35 2.31
C LYS A 234 16.68 17.19 1.69
N ALA A 235 17.31 16.00 1.54
CA ALA A 235 16.66 14.82 0.95
C ALA A 235 15.70 14.12 1.91
N TYR A 236 16.06 14.00 3.20
CA TYR A 236 15.33 13.17 4.17
C TYR A 236 14.64 13.96 5.29
N GLY A 237 14.72 15.30 5.28
CA GLY A 237 14.02 16.18 6.20
C GLY A 237 14.57 16.21 7.63
N ARG A 238 15.68 15.52 7.91
CA ARG A 238 16.33 15.42 9.22
C ARG A 238 17.83 15.20 9.09
N SER A 239 18.59 15.46 10.15
CA SER A 239 20.04 15.22 10.13
C SER A 239 20.37 13.73 9.97
N PRO A 240 21.56 13.37 9.42
CA PRO A 240 21.97 11.96 9.30
C PRO A 240 21.97 11.21 10.63
N MET A 241 22.37 11.84 11.72
CA MET A 241 22.46 11.19 13.03
C MET A 241 21.09 11.01 13.69
N ASP A 242 20.16 11.98 13.53
CA ASP A 242 18.77 11.82 13.97
C ASP A 242 18.07 10.72 13.18
N TYR A 243 18.37 10.61 11.90
CA TYR A 243 17.89 9.53 11.05
C TYR A 243 18.37 8.16 11.56
N LEU A 244 19.67 7.99 11.79
CA LEU A 244 20.24 6.76 12.33
C LEU A 244 19.63 6.41 13.69
N GLN A 245 19.44 7.41 14.56
CA GLN A 245 18.78 7.21 15.86
C GLN A 245 17.36 6.66 15.69
N SER A 246 16.56 7.24 14.79
CA SER A 246 15.19 6.75 14.50
C SER A 246 15.20 5.31 13.97
N VAL A 247 16.15 4.94 13.09
CA VAL A 247 16.31 3.55 12.59
C VAL A 247 16.60 2.60 13.74
N ARG A 248 17.53 2.96 14.64
CA ARG A 248 17.86 2.16 15.84
C ARG A 248 16.66 1.99 16.78
N LEU A 249 15.90 3.06 17.00
CA LEU A 249 14.72 3.00 17.87
C LEU A 249 13.60 2.12 17.29
N LYS A 250 13.39 2.17 15.96
CA LYS A 250 12.44 1.28 15.27
C LYS A 250 12.89 -0.19 15.33
N ALA A 251 14.18 -0.46 15.21
CA ALA A 251 14.74 -1.80 15.42
C ALA A 251 14.54 -2.27 16.86
N ALA A 252 14.74 -1.40 17.85
CA ALA A 252 14.48 -1.71 19.26
C ALA A 252 13.00 -2.01 19.52
N ALA A 253 12.08 -1.24 18.94
CA ALA A 253 10.64 -1.49 19.08
C ALA A 253 10.24 -2.87 18.53
N ARG A 254 10.84 -3.33 17.42
CA ARG A 254 10.65 -4.69 16.91
C ARG A 254 11.15 -5.74 17.91
N LEU A 255 12.35 -5.58 18.47
CA LEU A 255 12.91 -6.50 19.46
C LEU A 255 12.09 -6.53 20.76
N LEU A 256 11.55 -5.40 21.20
CA LEU A 256 10.66 -5.32 22.37
C LEU A 256 9.37 -6.12 22.18
N ARG A 257 8.85 -6.20 20.93
CA ARG A 257 7.64 -6.99 20.59
C ARG A 257 7.94 -8.48 20.42
N SER A 258 9.11 -8.82 19.87
CA SER A 258 9.41 -10.18 19.40
C SER A 258 10.32 -10.97 20.34
N SER A 259 10.78 -10.39 21.47
CA SER A 259 11.71 -11.07 22.37
C SER A 259 11.58 -10.61 23.83
N ASP A 260 12.00 -11.50 24.75
CA ASP A 260 12.09 -11.23 26.18
C ASP A 260 13.44 -10.65 26.60
N MET A 261 14.26 -10.19 25.66
CA MET A 261 15.56 -9.59 25.94
C MET A 261 15.42 -8.42 26.92
N LEU A 262 16.35 -8.31 27.84
CA LEU A 262 16.40 -7.16 28.75
C LEU A 262 16.54 -5.86 27.97
N VAL A 263 15.85 -4.80 28.41
CA VAL A 263 15.91 -3.47 27.79
C VAL A 263 17.36 -2.97 27.61
N LYS A 264 18.24 -3.28 28.58
CA LYS A 264 19.67 -2.96 28.48
C LYS A 264 20.34 -3.68 27.31
N SER A 265 20.02 -4.96 27.12
CA SER A 265 20.56 -5.77 26.03
C SER A 265 20.05 -5.31 24.67
N ILE A 266 18.77 -4.94 24.58
CA ILE A 266 18.19 -4.37 23.36
C ILE A 266 18.87 -3.04 23.01
N ALA A 267 19.07 -2.14 23.99
CA ALA A 267 19.76 -0.87 23.75
C ALA A 267 21.16 -1.09 23.14
N ALA A 268 21.94 -2.04 23.71
CA ALA A 268 23.25 -2.39 23.17
C ALA A 268 23.16 -3.04 21.77
N ALA A 269 22.21 -3.96 21.57
CA ALA A 269 22.03 -4.66 20.30
C ALA A 269 21.66 -3.74 19.13
N VAL A 270 21.00 -2.59 19.42
CA VAL A 270 20.69 -1.61 18.38
C VAL A 270 21.68 -0.45 18.30
N GLY A 271 22.81 -0.51 19.05
CA GLY A 271 23.92 0.43 18.93
C GLY A 271 23.85 1.66 19.82
N PHE A 272 23.08 1.63 20.93
CA PHE A 272 23.16 2.67 21.97
C PHE A 272 24.23 2.32 23.01
N ALA A 273 25.12 3.25 23.26
CA ALA A 273 26.17 3.10 24.28
C ALA A 273 25.64 3.20 25.72
N SER A 274 24.47 3.80 25.95
CA SER A 274 23.90 4.05 27.26
C SER A 274 22.41 3.73 27.29
N ARG A 275 21.98 2.91 28.28
CA ARG A 275 20.57 2.61 28.55
C ARG A 275 19.76 3.89 28.81
N SER A 276 20.33 4.82 29.57
CA SER A 276 19.63 6.08 29.93
C SER A 276 19.40 6.96 28.70
N HIS A 277 20.38 7.04 27.79
CA HIS A 277 20.21 7.75 26.51
C HIS A 277 19.17 7.04 25.65
N PHE A 278 19.23 5.71 25.53
CA PHE A 278 18.25 4.91 24.82
C PHE A 278 16.82 5.15 25.33
N SER A 279 16.58 5.05 26.65
CA SER A 279 15.22 5.19 27.20
C SER A 279 14.65 6.58 26.97
N ARG A 280 15.46 7.64 27.10
CA ARG A 280 15.03 9.01 26.79
C ARG A 280 14.70 9.18 25.32
N ALA A 281 15.56 8.69 24.41
CA ALA A 281 15.34 8.77 22.97
C ALA A 281 14.10 7.94 22.55
N PHE A 282 13.91 6.76 23.15
CA PHE A 282 12.76 5.90 22.88
C PHE A 282 11.45 6.57 23.30
N ARG A 283 11.42 7.16 24.50
CA ARG A 283 10.27 7.92 24.98
C ARG A 283 9.95 9.14 24.12
N ALA A 284 10.97 9.83 23.63
CA ALA A 284 10.80 10.97 22.71
C ALA A 284 10.18 10.54 21.36
N GLU A 285 10.55 9.36 20.84
CA GLU A 285 10.06 8.84 19.54
C GLU A 285 8.67 8.21 19.65
N PHE A 286 8.39 7.45 20.74
CA PHE A 286 7.17 6.63 20.87
C PHE A 286 6.18 7.13 21.94
N GLY A 287 6.50 8.19 22.66
CA GLY A 287 5.65 8.78 23.72
C GLY A 287 5.67 8.03 25.05
N ILE A 288 6.15 6.79 25.10
CA ILE A 288 6.22 5.93 26.29
C ILE A 288 7.62 5.30 26.41
N ASP A 289 7.99 4.89 27.59
CA ASP A 289 9.29 4.25 27.79
C ASP A 289 9.31 2.77 27.30
N PRO A 290 10.51 2.18 27.09
CA PRO A 290 10.61 0.84 26.49
C PRO A 290 9.92 -0.27 27.28
N THR A 291 9.85 -0.18 28.59
CA THR A 291 9.22 -1.20 29.44
C THR A 291 7.70 -1.15 29.29
N ALA A 292 7.13 0.05 29.43
CA ALA A 292 5.69 0.26 29.20
C ALA A 292 5.27 -0.07 27.76
N PHE A 293 6.13 0.17 26.77
CA PHE A 293 5.90 -0.21 25.39
C PHE A 293 5.74 -1.74 25.24
N ARG A 294 6.64 -2.53 25.87
CA ARG A 294 6.55 -3.99 25.88
C ARG A 294 5.26 -4.49 26.54
N GLU A 295 4.95 -3.96 27.73
CA GLU A 295 3.74 -4.35 28.49
C GLU A 295 2.45 -4.07 27.73
N ARG A 296 2.37 -2.93 27.05
CA ARG A 296 1.21 -2.55 26.23
C ARG A 296 1.03 -3.49 25.02
N GLU A 297 2.11 -3.89 24.37
CA GLU A 297 2.07 -4.79 23.22
C GLU A 297 1.81 -6.26 23.63
N ALA A 298 2.20 -6.63 24.84
CA ALA A 298 1.94 -7.98 25.40
C ALA A 298 0.49 -8.16 25.87
N CYS A 299 -0.27 -7.06 26.11
CA CYS A 299 -1.65 -7.09 26.58
C CYS A 299 -2.54 -6.15 25.75
N PRO A 300 -2.98 -6.56 24.54
CA PRO A 300 -3.78 -5.71 23.66
C PRO A 300 -5.21 -5.42 24.15
N GLU A 301 -5.67 -6.01 25.28
CA GLU A 301 -7.07 -5.99 25.66
C GLU A 301 -7.49 -4.92 26.70
N LYS A 302 -6.69 -3.91 27.02
CA LYS A 302 -7.05 -2.91 28.06
C LYS A 302 -7.15 -1.46 27.63
N SER A 303 -7.32 -1.15 26.35
CA SER A 303 -7.69 0.20 25.95
C SER A 303 -8.75 0.14 24.85
N ASP A 304 -9.99 0.16 25.24
CA ASP A 304 -11.19 0.70 24.64
C ASP A 304 -12.41 -0.16 24.98
N GLN A 305 -12.83 -0.12 26.25
CA GLN A 305 -14.25 -0.30 26.56
C GLN A 305 -14.93 1.05 26.28
N ALA A 306 -15.08 1.37 25.01
CA ALA A 306 -16.13 2.25 24.54
C ALA A 306 -17.29 1.34 24.14
N GLU A 307 -18.38 1.54 24.84
CA GLU A 307 -19.74 1.07 24.68
C GLU A 307 -20.04 0.35 23.36
N VAL A 308 -20.13 -0.98 23.42
CA VAL A 308 -20.57 -1.83 22.31
C VAL A 308 -22.08 -1.61 22.17
N ALA A 309 -22.47 -0.81 21.18
CA ALA A 309 -23.85 -0.81 20.69
C ALA A 309 -24.14 -2.21 20.10
N ASP A 310 -25.37 -2.67 20.37
CA ASP A 310 -25.90 -3.99 20.04
C ASP A 310 -25.51 -4.53 18.66
N PRO A 311 -25.23 -5.83 18.53
CA PRO A 311 -24.86 -6.44 17.27
C PRO A 311 -26.04 -6.42 16.29
N ILE A 312 -25.86 -5.70 15.19
CA ILE A 312 -26.79 -5.73 14.04
C ILE A 312 -26.79 -7.17 13.48
N PRO A 313 -27.97 -7.76 13.21
CA PRO A 313 -28.08 -9.14 12.75
C PRO A 313 -27.37 -9.35 11.41
N HIS A 314 -26.60 -10.43 11.30
CA HIS A 314 -25.88 -10.83 10.11
C HIS A 314 -26.81 -11.00 8.92
N PRO A 315 -26.57 -10.34 7.77
CA PRO A 315 -27.22 -10.75 6.53
C PRO A 315 -26.61 -12.07 6.06
N ALA A 316 -27.47 -12.96 5.60
CA ALA A 316 -27.15 -14.28 5.09
C ALA A 316 -26.08 -14.23 3.96
N PRO A 317 -25.30 -15.32 3.76
CA PRO A 317 -24.29 -15.38 2.70
C PRO A 317 -24.96 -15.25 1.33
N VAL A 318 -24.44 -14.34 0.52
CA VAL A 318 -24.85 -14.21 -0.89
C VAL A 318 -24.34 -15.44 -1.64
N VAL A 319 -25.21 -16.40 -1.85
CA VAL A 319 -25.02 -17.52 -2.80
C VAL A 319 -25.16 -16.92 -4.20
N LEU A 320 -24.11 -16.91 -4.96
CA LEU A 320 -24.18 -16.64 -6.40
C LEU A 320 -24.98 -17.78 -7.04
N ALA A 321 -26.23 -17.52 -7.39
CA ALA A 321 -27.07 -18.44 -8.13
C ALA A 321 -26.46 -18.75 -9.51
N PRO A 322 -26.43 -20.01 -9.94
CA PRO A 322 -26.05 -20.35 -11.30
C PRO A 322 -27.10 -19.81 -12.28
N ARG A 323 -26.66 -19.27 -13.41
CA ARG A 323 -27.54 -18.82 -14.49
C ARG A 323 -28.36 -20.02 -14.97
N GLU A 324 -29.66 -19.97 -14.75
CA GLU A 324 -30.58 -20.92 -15.33
C GLU A 324 -30.62 -20.73 -16.85
N GLY A 325 -30.26 -21.83 -17.55
CA GLY A 325 -30.42 -21.94 -18.98
C GLY A 325 -31.90 -21.96 -19.36
N GLY A 326 -32.30 -21.00 -20.17
CA GLY A 326 -33.66 -20.92 -20.69
C GLY A 326 -34.01 -22.12 -21.54
N THR A 327 -34.96 -22.92 -21.03
CA THR A 327 -35.62 -23.97 -21.78
C THR A 327 -36.58 -23.35 -22.82
N ARG A 328 -36.20 -23.42 -24.09
CA ARG A 328 -37.12 -23.15 -25.21
C ARG A 328 -38.10 -24.29 -25.35
N SER A 329 -39.37 -24.00 -25.14
CA SER A 329 -40.54 -24.79 -25.49
C SER A 329 -40.50 -25.19 -26.96
N ARG A 330 -40.55 -26.53 -27.20
CA ARG A 330 -40.82 -27.14 -28.50
C ARG A 330 -42.27 -26.88 -28.91
N ARG A 331 -42.49 -26.13 -29.99
CA ARG A 331 -43.68 -26.33 -30.83
C ARG A 331 -43.30 -27.15 -32.04
N ARG A 332 -43.98 -28.31 -32.18
CA ARG A 332 -44.03 -29.15 -33.38
C ARG A 332 -44.72 -28.38 -34.51
N SER A 333 -44.16 -28.41 -35.71
CA SER A 333 -44.91 -28.51 -36.95
C SER A 333 -44.05 -29.18 -38.02
N THR A 334 -44.69 -29.99 -38.72
CA THR A 334 -44.40 -31.06 -39.67
C THR A 334 -43.83 -30.59 -41.02
N VAL A 335 -42.89 -31.40 -41.52
CA VAL A 335 -42.70 -31.93 -42.88
C VAL A 335 -42.56 -30.93 -44.05
N GLU A 336 -41.44 -30.96 -44.77
CA GLU A 336 -41.30 -31.53 -46.12
C GLU A 336 -39.85 -31.43 -46.63
N GLU A 337 -39.51 -32.48 -47.34
CA GLU A 337 -38.29 -32.81 -48.08
C GLU A 337 -37.88 -31.75 -49.12
N LEU A 338 -36.59 -31.68 -49.43
CA LEU A 338 -35.99 -31.96 -50.74
C LEU A 338 -34.49 -31.56 -50.73
N ASN A 339 -33.64 -32.52 -50.67
CA ASN A 339 -32.72 -33.08 -51.68
C ASN A 339 -31.75 -32.15 -52.41
N SER A 340 -30.55 -32.65 -52.48
CA SER A 340 -29.42 -32.42 -53.43
C SER A 340 -28.35 -31.40 -52.93
N GLY A 341 -27.18 -31.91 -52.64
CA GLY A 341 -26.14 -32.24 -53.57
C GLY A 341 -24.88 -31.47 -53.26
N GLY A 342 -23.80 -32.15 -53.06
CA GLY A 342 -22.48 -31.60 -53.42
C GLY A 342 -21.48 -31.34 -52.28
N THR A 343 -20.76 -32.38 -51.85
CA THR A 343 -19.32 -32.25 -51.57
C THR A 343 -18.57 -32.05 -52.90
N PRO A 344 -17.39 -31.47 -52.98
CA PRO A 344 -16.17 -32.07 -52.40
C PRO A 344 -15.03 -31.12 -51.98
N HIS A 345 -14.19 -31.69 -51.16
CA HIS A 345 -12.71 -31.73 -51.18
C HIS A 345 -11.80 -30.50 -51.37
N LEU A 346 -10.78 -30.64 -50.59
CA LEU A 346 -9.33 -30.34 -50.76
C LEU A 346 -8.85 -29.15 -49.93
N ASN A 347 -8.09 -29.46 -48.95
CA ASN A 347 -6.67 -29.85 -48.90
C ASN A 347 -5.70 -28.70 -48.66
N GLU A 348 -4.92 -28.91 -47.62
CA GLU A 348 -3.48 -28.60 -47.55
C GLU A 348 -3.08 -27.11 -47.52
N ARG A 349 -2.17 -26.65 -46.73
CA ARG A 349 -0.88 -27.11 -46.23
C ARG A 349 -0.12 -25.90 -45.64
N PHE A 350 0.70 -26.22 -44.66
CA PHE A 350 2.03 -25.62 -44.37
C PHE A 350 2.04 -24.16 -43.89
N GLY A 351 2.86 -23.79 -42.91
CA GLY A 351 4.12 -24.34 -42.50
C GLY A 351 4.66 -23.66 -41.26
N SER A 352 5.24 -24.47 -40.48
CA SER A 352 6.23 -24.14 -39.46
C SER A 352 7.51 -23.58 -40.11
N THR A 353 8.12 -22.55 -39.53
CA THR A 353 9.56 -22.29 -39.68
C THR A 353 10.01 -21.40 -38.51
N VAL A 354 10.58 -22.02 -37.52
CA VAL A 354 12.02 -22.20 -37.28
C VAL A 354 12.73 -20.98 -36.67
N LEU A 355 13.10 -21.23 -35.44
CA LEU A 355 14.27 -20.74 -34.75
C LEU A 355 15.49 -20.48 -35.68
N LYS A 356 16.22 -19.38 -35.46
CA LYS A 356 17.66 -19.41 -35.21
C LYS A 356 18.29 -18.02 -35.12
N LYS A 357 19.07 -17.88 -34.01
CA LYS A 357 20.40 -17.24 -33.91
C LYS A 357 20.52 -15.74 -34.27
N SER A 358 21.11 -14.92 -33.45
CA SER A 358 22.55 -14.89 -33.19
C SER A 358 22.88 -13.90 -32.09
N ALA A 359 23.79 -14.27 -31.29
CA ALA A 359 24.71 -13.59 -30.43
C ALA A 359 25.57 -12.56 -31.16
N ALA A 360 26.20 -11.68 -30.37
CA ALA A 360 27.35 -10.81 -30.59
C ALA A 360 27.04 -9.35 -31.03
N LEU A 361 27.12 -8.42 -30.13
CA LEU A 361 28.26 -7.53 -29.81
C LEU A 361 27.93 -6.74 -28.57
#